data_f4bc7ff83f6b0626178d09b03a66190d
#
_entry.id   f4bc7ff83f6b0626178d09b03a66190d
#
_cell.length_a   1.000
_cell.length_b   1.000
_cell.length_c   1.000
_cell.angle_alpha   90.00
_cell.angle_beta   90.00
_cell.angle_gamma   90.00
#
_symmetry.space_group_name_H-M   'P 1'
#
loop_
_entity.id
_entity.type
_entity.pdbx_description
1 polymer ?
#
loop_
_entity_poly.entity_id
_entity_poly.type
_entity_poly.pdbx_seq_one_letter_code
_entity_poly.pdbx_strand_id
1 'polypeptide(L)'
;LPVYQSENIWFTANKDGKTLYAIYALPDNVELPQEIVWEGNEPAGKMVLLQNGRSVKYRTKDGKVTVTLPKGLKNESLVFKFKQKL
;
A
#
# COMPACT_ATOMS: atom_id res chain seq x y z
N LEU A 1 4.84 9.61 10.53
CA LEU A 1 3.78 9.29 9.56
C LEU A 1 2.78 10.44 9.50
N PRO A 2 2.58 11.08 8.33
CA PRO A 2 1.55 12.10 8.21
C PRO A 2 0.13 11.53 8.26
N VAL A 3 -0.04 10.26 7.89
CA VAL A 3 -1.35 9.60 7.93
C VAL A 3 -1.18 8.21 8.54
N TYR A 4 -1.99 7.87 9.54
CA TYR A 4 -1.93 6.55 10.17
C TYR A 4 -2.98 5.59 9.64
N GLN A 5 -4.06 6.12 9.09
CA GLN A 5 -5.14 5.30 8.54
C GLN A 5 -5.85 6.07 7.43
N SER A 6 -6.22 5.36 6.37
CA SER A 6 -7.04 5.88 5.28
C SER A 6 -8.00 4.78 4.87
N GLU A 7 -9.27 4.93 5.20
CA GLU A 7 -10.32 3.93 4.96
C GLU A 7 -9.93 2.56 5.53
N ASN A 8 -9.71 1.55 4.68
CA ASN A 8 -9.36 0.19 5.12
C ASN A 8 -7.85 -0.04 5.15
N ILE A 9 -7.06 1.03 5.15
CA ILE A 9 -5.61 0.94 5.07
C ILE A 9 -4.99 1.54 6.31
N TRP A 10 -4.12 0.77 6.97
CA TRP A 10 -3.34 1.24 8.10
C TRP A 10 -1.89 1.34 7.72
N PHE A 11 -1.21 2.32 8.30
CA PHE A 11 0.20 2.56 8.04
C PHE A 11 1.02 2.38 9.30
N THR A 12 2.18 1.75 9.14
CA THR A 12 3.17 1.65 10.21
C THR A 12 4.55 1.91 9.60
N ALA A 13 5.51 2.29 10.43
CA ALA A 13 6.84 2.65 9.97
C ALA A 13 7.90 1.82 10.69
N ASN A 14 9.03 1.60 10.00
CA ASN A 14 10.22 1.05 10.64
C ASN A 14 10.84 2.08 11.57
N LYS A 15 11.79 1.62 12.39
CA LYS A 15 12.53 2.48 13.30
C LYS A 15 13.30 3.59 12.58
N ASP A 16 13.66 3.37 11.31
CA ASP A 16 14.36 4.38 10.51
C ASP A 16 13.46 5.57 10.14
N GLY A 17 12.15 5.43 10.32
CA GLY A 17 11.19 6.47 9.98
C GLY A 17 11.02 6.70 8.49
N LYS A 18 11.69 5.94 7.65
CA LYS A 18 11.68 6.13 6.20
C LYS A 18 10.94 5.03 5.45
N THR A 19 10.89 3.84 6.03
CA THR A 19 10.22 2.68 5.41
C THR A 19 8.84 2.54 6.01
N LEU A 20 7.83 2.54 5.15
CA LEU A 20 6.44 2.40 5.55
C LEU A 20 5.87 1.07 5.09
N TYR A 21 4.89 0.61 5.84
CA TYR A 21 4.08 -0.54 5.48
C TYR A 21 2.64 -0.08 5.42
N ALA A 22 2.00 -0.32 4.27
CA ALA A 22 0.58 -0.05 4.10
C ALA A 22 -0.14 -1.39 4.21
N ILE A 23 -0.99 -1.53 5.21
CA ILE A 23 -1.72 -2.77 5.47
C ILE A 23 -3.15 -2.58 5.00
N TYR A 24 -3.51 -3.29 3.94
CA TYR A 24 -4.87 -3.26 3.41
C TYR A 24 -5.65 -4.42 4.00
N ALA A 25 -6.67 -4.10 4.79
CA ALA A 25 -7.53 -5.09 5.43
C ALA A 25 -8.66 -5.46 4.49
N LEU A 26 -8.71 -6.71 4.03
CA LEU A 26 -9.78 -7.18 3.17
C LEU A 26 -10.88 -7.78 4.03
N PRO A 27 -12.11 -7.23 3.95
CA PRO A 27 -13.24 -7.81 4.68
C PRO A 27 -13.55 -9.22 4.21
N ASP A 28 -14.18 -10.02 5.09
CA ASP A 28 -14.60 -11.36 4.74
C ASP A 28 -15.60 -11.34 3.60
N ASN A 29 -15.49 -12.30 2.69
CA ASN A 29 -16.39 -12.46 1.54
C ASN A 29 -16.37 -11.29 0.56
N VAL A 30 -15.27 -10.53 0.54
CA VAL A 30 -15.06 -9.45 -0.41
C VAL A 30 -13.86 -9.79 -1.28
N GLU A 31 -14.00 -9.61 -2.57
CA GLU A 31 -12.89 -9.82 -3.50
C GLU A 31 -11.95 -8.63 -3.49
N LEU A 32 -10.67 -8.87 -3.78
CA LEU A 32 -9.71 -7.80 -3.91
C LEU A 32 -10.11 -6.87 -5.07
N PRO A 33 -10.03 -5.55 -4.86
CA PRO A 33 -10.25 -4.62 -5.96
C PRO A 33 -9.09 -4.66 -6.95
N GLN A 34 -9.27 -4.04 -8.10
CA GLN A 34 -8.17 -3.91 -9.07
C GLN A 34 -7.16 -2.85 -8.64
N GLU A 35 -7.61 -1.85 -7.90
CA GLU A 35 -6.77 -0.76 -7.44
C GLU A 35 -7.06 -0.47 -5.98
N ILE A 36 -6.00 -0.05 -5.28
CA ILE A 36 -6.10 0.42 -3.89
C ILE A 36 -5.63 1.87 -3.87
N VAL A 37 -6.41 2.74 -3.23
CA VAL A 37 -6.15 4.18 -3.23
C VAL A 37 -6.04 4.68 -1.80
N TRP A 38 -5.04 5.54 -1.56
CA TRP A 38 -4.97 6.29 -0.30
C TRP A 38 -4.45 7.69 -0.55
N GLU A 39 -4.60 8.57 0.44
CA GLU A 39 -4.09 9.92 0.38
C GLU A 39 -2.97 10.10 1.40
N GLY A 40 -1.97 10.88 1.02
CA GLY A 40 -0.78 11.07 1.85
C GLY A 40 0.17 9.88 1.77
N ASN A 41 1.22 9.90 2.57
CA ASN A 41 2.22 8.82 2.64
C ASN A 41 2.68 8.36 1.26
N GLU A 42 3.11 9.32 0.43
CA GLU A 42 3.50 9.03 -0.95
C GLU A 42 4.77 8.20 -0.97
N PRO A 43 4.82 7.13 -1.80
CA PRO A 43 6.03 6.34 -1.94
C PRO A 43 7.09 7.07 -2.77
N ALA A 44 8.36 6.73 -2.51
CA ALA A 44 9.48 7.09 -3.34
C ALA A 44 10.12 5.82 -3.85
N GLY A 45 10.21 5.67 -5.17
CA GLY A 45 10.82 4.50 -5.77
C GLY A 45 9.90 3.27 -5.75
N LYS A 46 10.49 2.12 -5.49
CA LYS A 46 9.81 0.84 -5.64
C LYS A 46 8.88 0.52 -4.47
N MET A 47 7.71 -0.02 -4.79
CA MET A 47 6.79 -0.59 -3.80
C MET A 47 6.73 -2.10 -3.98
N VAL A 48 6.77 -2.84 -2.89
CA VAL A 48 6.84 -4.30 -2.90
C VAL A 48 5.66 -4.88 -2.12
N LEU A 49 5.04 -5.92 -2.67
CA LEU A 49 4.02 -6.69 -1.97
C LEU A 49 4.72 -7.75 -1.12
N LEU A 50 4.49 -7.75 0.19
CA LEU A 50 5.21 -8.66 1.09
C LEU A 50 4.90 -10.13 0.85
N GLN A 51 3.66 -10.46 0.44
CA GLN A 51 3.24 -11.84 0.26
C GLN A 51 4.08 -12.59 -0.75
N ASN A 52 4.57 -11.92 -1.79
CA ASN A 52 5.32 -12.58 -2.85
C ASN A 52 6.64 -11.88 -3.20
N GLY A 53 6.97 -10.77 -2.55
CA GLY A 53 8.19 -10.02 -2.81
C GLY A 53 8.24 -9.30 -4.14
N ARG A 54 7.13 -9.26 -4.88
CA ARG A 54 7.11 -8.64 -6.20
C ARG A 54 6.82 -7.15 -6.11
N SER A 55 7.39 -6.39 -7.04
CA SER A 55 7.06 -4.98 -7.19
C SER A 55 5.64 -4.82 -7.71
N VAL A 56 4.95 -3.80 -7.20
CA VAL A 56 3.63 -3.44 -7.71
C VAL A 56 3.71 -2.06 -8.35
N LYS A 57 2.83 -1.83 -9.32
CA LYS A 57 2.75 -0.54 -9.99
C LYS A 57 1.90 0.41 -9.17
N TYR A 58 2.31 1.65 -9.14
CA TYR A 58 1.52 2.70 -8.49
C TYR A 58 1.75 4.03 -9.21
N ARG A 59 0.83 4.94 -9.01
CA ARG A 59 0.99 6.32 -9.47
C ARG A 59 0.54 7.27 -8.38
N THR A 60 1.10 8.47 -8.39
CA THR A 60 0.72 9.53 -7.45
C THR A 60 0.25 10.74 -8.22
N LYS A 61 -0.80 11.38 -7.72
CA LYS A 61 -1.32 12.61 -8.29
C LYS A 61 -2.02 13.40 -7.21
N ASP A 62 -1.58 14.64 -6.99
CA ASP A 62 -2.19 15.55 -6.02
C ASP A 62 -2.31 14.93 -4.62
N GLY A 63 -1.26 14.23 -4.19
CA GLY A 63 -1.23 13.58 -2.88
C GLY A 63 -1.97 12.26 -2.80
N LYS A 64 -2.59 11.83 -3.88
CA LYS A 64 -3.32 10.56 -3.92
C LYS A 64 -2.43 9.47 -4.53
N VAL A 65 -2.37 8.34 -3.87
CA VAL A 65 -1.59 7.17 -4.33
C VAL A 65 -2.57 6.12 -4.81
N THR A 66 -2.39 5.66 -6.05
CA THR A 66 -3.21 4.60 -6.63
C THR A 66 -2.31 3.42 -6.95
N VAL A 67 -2.53 2.30 -6.28
CA VAL A 67 -1.77 1.07 -6.47
C VAL A 67 -2.56 0.14 -7.36
N THR A 68 -1.94 -0.33 -8.44
CA THR A 68 -2.55 -1.30 -9.35
C THR A 68 -2.14 -2.70 -8.93
N LEU A 69 -3.10 -3.53 -8.54
CA LEU A 69 -2.81 -4.88 -8.08
C LEU A 69 -2.53 -5.81 -9.25
N PRO A 70 -1.53 -6.70 -9.13
CA PRO A 70 -1.32 -7.72 -10.13
C PRO A 70 -2.48 -8.72 -10.14
N LYS A 71 -2.68 -9.37 -11.27
CA LYS A 71 -3.71 -10.40 -11.39
C LYS A 71 -3.27 -11.68 -10.69
N GLY A 72 -4.23 -12.48 -10.28
CA GLY A 72 -3.96 -13.80 -9.71
C GLY A 72 -3.64 -13.83 -8.23
N LEU A 73 -3.81 -12.70 -7.54
CA LEU A 73 -3.63 -12.69 -6.10
C LEU A 73 -4.78 -13.40 -5.39
N LYS A 74 -4.46 -14.05 -4.28
CA LYS A 74 -5.49 -14.63 -3.41
C LYS A 74 -6.28 -13.52 -2.75
N ASN A 75 -7.55 -13.78 -2.48
CA ASN A 75 -8.38 -12.84 -1.72
C ASN A 75 -7.98 -12.88 -0.26
N GLU A 76 -7.07 -12.02 0.12
CA GLU A 76 -6.57 -11.90 1.49
C GLU A 76 -6.07 -10.49 1.71
N SER A 77 -5.89 -10.13 2.98
CA SER A 77 -5.32 -8.82 3.32
C SER A 77 -3.89 -8.73 2.79
N LEU A 78 -3.50 -7.53 2.36
CA LEU A 78 -2.22 -7.31 1.70
C LEU A 78 -1.38 -6.34 2.49
N VAL A 79 -0.05 -6.47 2.40
CA VAL A 79 0.89 -5.53 3.01
C VAL A 79 1.86 -5.05 1.94
N PHE A 80 1.94 -3.73 1.78
CA PHE A 80 2.86 -3.09 0.84
C PHE A 80 3.98 -2.42 1.61
N LYS A 81 5.20 -2.59 1.13
CA LYS A 81 6.38 -1.98 1.72
C LYS A 81 6.98 -0.98 0.73
N PHE A 82 7.27 0.22 1.21
CA PHE A 82 7.86 1.26 0.37
C PHE A 82 8.61 2.28 1.21
N LYS A 83 9.52 3.02 0.56
CA LYS A 83 10.16 4.16 1.18
C LYS A 83 9.24 5.37 1.07
N GLN A 84 9.18 6.17 2.13
CA GLN A 84 8.36 7.38 2.11
C GLN A 84 9.09 8.48 1.34
N LYS A 85 8.35 9.19 0.52
CA LYS A 85 8.85 10.39 -0.13
C LYS A 85 8.90 11.52 0.90
N LEU A 86 10.06 12.13 1.04
CA LEU A 86 10.28 13.21 2.00
C LEU A 86 10.34 14.57 1.31
#